data_88f71043103a6d0cc28b0ed30ed414d3
#
_entry.id   88f71043103a6d0cc28b0ed30ed414d3
#
_cell.length_a   1.000
_cell.length_b   1.000
_cell.length_c   1.000
_cell.angle_alpha   90.00
_cell.angle_beta   90.00
_cell.angle_gamma   90.00
#
_symmetry.space_group_name_H-M   'P 1'
#
loop_
_entity.id
_entity.type
_entity.pdbx_description
1 polymer ?
#
loop_
_entity_poly.entity_id
_entity_poly.type
_entity_poly.pdbx_seq_one_letter_code
_entity_poly.pdbx_strand_id
1 'polypeptide(L)' 'DDWQERINTFLHGWLRQRQLGLNLLTREHKRELVLALHAEGAFKGKSAANYVANVLNMGRATVYKHLKELKEGGD' A
#
# COMPACT_ATOMS: atom_id res chain seq x y z
N ASP A 1 9.28 -14.22 11.40
CA ASP A 1 8.30 -13.17 11.28
C ASP A 1 8.12 -12.77 9.83
N ASP A 2 6.93 -12.98 9.32
CA ASP A 2 6.67 -12.80 7.89
C ASP A 2 5.99 -11.46 7.63
N TRP A 3 6.79 -10.48 7.24
CA TRP A 3 6.27 -9.15 6.96
C TRP A 3 5.35 -9.13 5.74
N GLN A 4 5.56 -10.02 4.77
CA GLN A 4 4.68 -10.11 3.60
C GLN A 4 3.29 -10.58 4.00
N GLU A 5 3.24 -11.54 4.90
CA GLU A 5 1.95 -12.05 5.37
C GLU A 5 1.19 -10.97 6.12
N ARG A 6 1.90 -10.16 6.91
CA ARG A 6 1.24 -9.07 7.62
C ARG A 6 0.67 -8.03 6.65
N ILE A 7 1.41 -7.73 5.59
CA ILE A 7 0.90 -6.82 4.56
C ILE A 7 -0.34 -7.41 3.90
N ASN A 8 -0.29 -8.69 3.55
CA ASN A 8 -1.41 -9.35 2.89
C ASN A 8 -2.64 -9.36 3.79
N THR A 9 -2.47 -9.64 5.06
CA THR A 9 -3.59 -9.67 6.00
C THR A 9 -4.24 -8.30 6.10
N PHE A 10 -3.43 -7.26 6.22
CA PHE A 10 -3.97 -5.89 6.29
C PHE A 10 -4.70 -5.53 5.00
N LEU A 11 -4.06 -5.82 3.87
CA LEU A 11 -4.59 -5.49 2.57
C LEU A 11 -5.95 -6.13 2.33
N HIS A 12 -6.06 -7.42 2.62
CA HIS A 12 -7.33 -8.12 2.40
C HIS A 12 -8.42 -7.64 3.35
N GLY A 13 -8.06 -7.28 4.58
CA GLY A 13 -9.03 -6.69 5.50
C GLY A 13 -9.52 -5.33 5.01
N TRP A 14 -8.59 -4.52 4.50
CA TRP A 14 -8.93 -3.20 3.96
C TRP A 14 -9.89 -3.34 2.79
N LEU A 15 -9.59 -4.28 1.87
CA LEU A 15 -10.45 -4.52 0.71
C LEU A 15 -11.83 -5.02 1.13
N ARG A 16 -11.87 -5.96 2.10
CA ARG A 16 -13.13 -6.52 2.53
C ARG A 16 -14.02 -5.48 3.17
N GLN A 17 -13.46 -4.61 3.98
CA GLN A 17 -14.24 -3.56 4.63
C GLN A 17 -14.89 -2.63 3.61
N ARG A 18 -14.25 -2.43 2.47
CA ARG A 18 -14.74 -1.52 1.44
C ARG A 18 -15.45 -2.23 0.31
N GLN A 19 -15.54 -3.56 0.40
CA GLN A 19 -16.18 -4.39 -0.62
C GLN A 19 -15.56 -4.17 -1.99
N LEU A 20 -14.23 -4.10 -2.01
CA LEU A 20 -13.47 -3.88 -3.24
C LEU A 20 -12.71 -5.14 -3.61
N GLY A 21 -12.61 -5.39 -4.93
CA GLY A 21 -11.77 -6.46 -5.44
C GLY A 21 -10.40 -5.91 -5.81
N LEU A 22 -9.36 -6.71 -5.55
CA LEU A 22 -7.99 -6.30 -5.82
C LEU A 22 -7.79 -5.88 -7.27
N ASN A 23 -8.42 -6.61 -8.20
CA ASN A 23 -8.25 -6.36 -9.62
C ASN A 23 -9.07 -5.18 -10.14
N LEU A 24 -9.90 -4.58 -9.29
CA LEU A 24 -10.80 -3.51 -9.68
C LEU A 24 -10.46 -2.19 -9.02
N LEU A 25 -9.30 -2.09 -8.42
CA LEU A 25 -8.90 -0.87 -7.72
C LEU A 25 -8.61 0.25 -8.70
N THR A 26 -9.15 1.42 -8.43
CA THR A 26 -8.82 2.62 -9.18
C THR A 26 -7.47 3.15 -8.72
N ARG A 27 -6.94 4.14 -9.44
CA ARG A 27 -5.71 4.81 -9.02
C ARG A 27 -5.86 5.39 -7.62
N GLU A 28 -7.00 5.99 -7.35
CA GLU A 28 -7.24 6.61 -6.05
C GLU A 28 -7.31 5.55 -4.94
N HIS A 29 -7.95 4.41 -5.23
CA HIS A 29 -7.98 3.32 -4.27
C HIS A 29 -6.57 2.86 -3.93
N LYS A 30 -5.71 2.73 -4.95
CA LYS A 30 -4.35 2.26 -4.71
C LYS A 30 -3.57 3.27 -3.87
N ARG A 31 -3.77 4.55 -4.14
CA ARG A 31 -3.13 5.59 -3.35
C ARG A 31 -3.57 5.50 -1.88
N GLU A 32 -4.87 5.38 -1.65
CA GLU A 32 -5.40 5.28 -0.30
C GLU A 32 -4.85 4.07 0.44
N LEU A 33 -4.74 2.94 -0.29
CA LEU A 33 -4.22 1.72 0.32
C LEU A 33 -2.74 1.85 0.67
N VAL A 34 -1.96 2.48 -0.21
CA VAL A 34 -0.55 2.74 0.09
C VAL A 34 -0.42 3.58 1.35
N LEU A 35 -1.23 4.63 1.47
CA LEU A 35 -1.19 5.49 2.66
C LEU A 35 -1.61 4.73 3.91
N ALA A 36 -2.62 3.87 3.79
CA ALA A 36 -3.08 3.08 4.93
C ALA A 36 -1.99 2.09 5.36
N LEU A 37 -1.32 1.47 4.40
CA LEU A 37 -0.21 0.56 4.71
C LEU A 37 0.93 1.30 5.39
N HIS A 38 1.21 2.52 4.94
CA HIS A 38 2.24 3.33 5.59
C HIS A 38 1.89 3.58 7.06
N ALA A 39 0.63 3.91 7.32
CA ALA A 39 0.19 4.17 8.69
C ALA A 39 0.34 2.94 9.58
N GLU A 40 0.28 1.74 8.99
CA GLU A 40 0.48 0.50 9.72
C GLU A 40 1.95 0.14 9.88
N GLY A 41 2.85 0.94 9.34
CA GLY A 41 4.27 0.67 9.45
C GLY A 41 4.79 -0.32 8.42
N ALA A 42 4.06 -0.54 7.34
CA ALA A 42 4.40 -1.58 6.36
C ALA A 42 5.68 -1.29 5.57
N PHE A 43 6.07 -0.03 5.48
CA PHE A 43 7.18 0.35 4.61
C PHE A 43 8.50 0.57 5.35
N LYS A 44 8.66 -0.07 6.48
CA LYS A 44 9.92 0.05 7.24
C LYS A 44 11.06 -0.72 6.60
N GLY A 45 10.75 -1.83 5.92
CA GLY A 45 11.77 -2.64 5.27
C GLY A 45 12.01 -2.20 3.84
N LYS A 46 13.19 -2.51 3.32
CA LYS A 46 13.58 -2.07 1.98
C LYS A 46 12.74 -2.68 0.88
N SER A 47 12.33 -3.93 1.07
CA SER A 47 11.62 -4.67 0.02
C SER A 47 10.12 -4.43 0.01
N ALA A 48 9.60 -3.74 1.02
CA ALA A 48 8.15 -3.60 1.16
C ALA A 48 7.53 -2.81 0.00
N ALA A 49 8.19 -1.74 -0.43
CA ALA A 49 7.65 -0.93 -1.52
C ALA A 49 7.56 -1.72 -2.81
N ASN A 50 8.59 -2.53 -3.12
CA ASN A 50 8.54 -3.39 -4.29
C ASN A 50 7.40 -4.41 -4.19
N TYR A 51 7.26 -5.01 -3.02
CA TYR A 51 6.23 -6.00 -2.80
C TYR A 51 4.83 -5.41 -3.00
N VAL A 52 4.58 -4.28 -2.38
CA VAL A 52 3.27 -3.61 -2.50
C VAL A 52 3.01 -3.19 -3.94
N ALA A 53 4.01 -2.64 -4.62
CA ALA A 53 3.86 -2.25 -6.01
C ALA A 53 3.45 -3.44 -6.87
N ASN A 54 4.09 -4.59 -6.66
CA ASN A 54 3.75 -5.79 -7.42
C ASN A 54 2.35 -6.27 -7.11
N VAL A 55 1.98 -6.31 -5.84
CA VAL A 55 0.66 -6.80 -5.43
C VAL A 55 -0.45 -5.91 -6.00
N LEU A 56 -0.24 -4.60 -5.96
CA LEU A 56 -1.24 -3.63 -6.43
C LEU A 56 -1.12 -3.33 -7.92
N ASN A 57 -0.17 -3.96 -8.60
CA ASN A 57 0.06 -3.74 -10.02
C ASN A 57 0.26 -2.26 -10.33
N MET A 58 1.23 -1.68 -9.65
CA MET A 58 1.59 -0.28 -9.87
C MET A 58 3.09 -0.17 -9.90
N GLY A 59 3.59 0.94 -10.43
CA GLY A 59 5.03 1.15 -10.48
C GLY A 59 5.60 1.46 -9.12
N ARG A 60 6.83 0.98 -8.88
CA ARG A 60 7.52 1.27 -7.64
C ARG A 60 7.67 2.78 -7.43
N ALA A 61 7.97 3.50 -8.52
CA ALA A 61 8.13 4.94 -8.44
C ALA A 61 6.85 5.62 -7.96
N THR A 62 5.69 5.07 -8.35
CA THR A 62 4.41 5.62 -7.92
C THR A 62 4.20 5.43 -6.43
N VAL A 63 4.59 4.25 -5.91
CA VAL A 63 4.52 4.02 -4.46
C VAL A 63 5.36 5.05 -3.73
N TYR A 64 6.60 5.25 -4.18
CA TYR A 64 7.47 6.23 -3.54
C TYR A 64 6.94 7.65 -3.66
N LYS A 65 6.33 7.97 -4.80
CA LYS A 65 5.71 9.28 -4.98
C LYS A 65 4.64 9.53 -3.93
N HIS A 66 3.77 8.54 -3.70
CA HIS A 66 2.73 8.69 -2.69
C HIS A 66 3.33 8.86 -1.30
N LEU A 67 4.36 8.09 -0.98
CA LEU A 67 4.99 8.18 0.33
C LEU A 67 5.67 9.54 0.52
N LYS A 68 6.25 10.07 -0.55
CA LYS A 68 6.88 11.38 -0.49
C LYS A 68 5.85 12.48 -0.30
N GLU A 69 4.72 12.39 -1.01
CA GLU A 69 3.65 13.36 -0.87
C GLU A 69 3.12 13.39 0.57
N LEU A 70 2.99 12.22 1.18
CA LEU A 70 2.55 12.14 2.55
C LEU A 70 3.53 12.85 3.48
N LYS A 71 4.83 12.60 3.28
CA LYS A 71 5.85 13.19 4.09
C LYS A 71 5.87 14.71 3.96
N GLU A 72 5.71 15.21 2.74
CA GLU A 72 5.78 16.65 2.48
C GLU A 72 4.52 17.37 2.94
N GLY A 73 3.36 16.73 2.79
CA GLY A 73 2.11 17.37 3.12
C GLY A 73 1.59 17.10 4.51
N GLY A 74 2.24 16.19 5.22
CA GLY A 74 1.70 15.69 6.49
C GLY A 74 2.16 16.39 7.74
N ASP A 75 2.91 17.42 7.60
CA ASP A 75 3.46 18.12 8.78
C ASP A 75 2.42 18.82 9.62
#